data_7ec2d2f979695cc3f55e9005ea2111da
#
_entry.id   7ec2d2f979695cc3f55e9005ea2111da
#
_cell.length_a   1.000
_cell.length_b   1.000
_cell.length_c   1.000
_cell.angle_alpha   90.00
_cell.angle_beta   90.00
_cell.angle_gamma   90.00
#
_symmetry.space_group_name_H-M   'P 1'
#
loop_
_entity.id
_entity.type
_entity.pdbx_description
1 polymer ?
#
loop_
_entity_poly.entity_id
_entity_poly.type
_entity_poly.pdbx_seq_one_letter_code
_entity_poly.pdbx_strand_id
1 'polypeptide(L)'
;HTVTRRQRQMCIRDSFRDFPKYLKKLKKDQPIAMFCTGGIRCEKASVFLEKKGFKNIYQLKGGILNYLKKIKQKNSLWKGECFVFDNRVTLKHGLVQGTYSICGGCRQPISTKDKKSKRYEEGVTCPNCIDKLSKNQKSRFRMRQSQIYKAKQSGKKYIFQKEFK
;
A
#
# COMPACT_ATOMS: atom_id res chain seq x y z
N HIS A 1 0.92 -2.09 -25.48
CA HIS A 1 1.73 -2.38 -24.27
C HIS A 1 0.95 -2.00 -23.02
N THR A 2 0.01 -2.81 -22.66
CA THR A 2 -0.80 -2.61 -21.47
C THR A 2 -0.17 -3.35 -20.29
N VAL A 3 0.73 -2.66 -19.58
CA VAL A 3 0.98 -2.99 -18.17
C VAL A 3 -0.30 -2.62 -17.44
N THR A 4 -1.18 -3.59 -17.35
CA THR A 4 -2.57 -3.40 -17.04
C THR A 4 -2.82 -2.83 -15.65
N ARG A 5 -3.83 -1.98 -15.51
CA ARG A 5 -4.42 -1.47 -14.27
C ARG A 5 -4.54 -2.52 -13.15
N ARG A 6 -4.67 -3.80 -13.48
CA ARG A 6 -4.76 -4.93 -12.52
C ARG A 6 -3.50 -5.15 -11.70
N GLN A 7 -2.30 -4.96 -12.26
CA GLN A 7 -1.04 -5.12 -11.52
C GLN A 7 -0.82 -4.00 -10.49
N ARG A 8 -1.31 -2.76 -10.76
CA ARG A 8 -1.26 -1.67 -9.78
C ARG A 8 -2.13 -1.93 -8.55
N GLN A 9 -3.25 -2.63 -8.71
CA GLN A 9 -4.15 -2.96 -7.60
C GLN A 9 -3.58 -4.01 -6.66
N MET A 10 -2.73 -4.93 -7.13
CA MET A 10 -2.10 -5.96 -6.32
C MET A 10 -1.13 -5.41 -5.27
N CYS A 11 -0.35 -4.39 -5.60
CA CYS A 11 0.61 -3.81 -4.65
C CYS A 11 -0.06 -3.12 -3.46
N ILE A 12 -1.31 -2.69 -3.61
CA ILE A 12 -2.01 -1.88 -2.61
C ILE A 12 -2.82 -2.72 -1.62
N ARG A 13 -3.28 -3.91 -2.02
CA ARG A 13 -4.33 -4.63 -1.27
C ARG A 13 -3.94 -6.01 -0.79
N ASP A 14 -3.00 -6.68 -1.45
CA ASP A 14 -2.84 -8.10 -1.24
C ASP A 14 -1.63 -8.41 -0.36
N SER A 15 -1.87 -9.26 0.60
CA SER A 15 -0.80 -9.89 1.36
C SER A 15 0.04 -10.75 0.40
N PHE A 16 1.36 -10.81 0.61
CA PHE A 16 2.23 -11.75 -0.11
C PHE A 16 1.74 -13.21 0.01
N ARG A 17 1.01 -13.54 1.07
CA ARG A 17 0.36 -14.85 1.28
C ARG A 17 -0.72 -15.16 0.25
N ASP A 18 -1.34 -14.14 -0.36
CA ASP A 18 -2.39 -14.32 -1.36
C ASP A 18 -1.83 -14.44 -2.78
N PHE A 19 -0.52 -14.22 -2.95
CA PHE A 19 0.16 -14.33 -4.23
C PHE A 19 -0.08 -15.70 -4.93
N PRO A 20 0.01 -16.86 -4.25
CA PRO A 20 -0.28 -18.15 -4.87
C PRO A 20 -1.69 -18.28 -5.44
N LYS A 21 -2.69 -17.68 -4.79
CA LYS A 21 -4.08 -17.70 -5.26
C LYS A 21 -4.24 -16.94 -6.58
N TYR A 22 -3.45 -15.88 -6.76
CA TYR A 22 -3.48 -15.08 -7.96
C TYR A 22 -2.89 -15.80 -9.18
N LEU A 23 -1.94 -16.71 -9.00
CA LEU A 23 -1.31 -17.44 -10.09
C LEU A 23 -2.29 -18.30 -10.89
N LYS A 24 -3.40 -18.74 -10.28
CA LYS A 24 -4.46 -19.49 -10.99
C LYS A 24 -5.07 -18.70 -12.16
N LYS A 25 -4.89 -17.36 -12.19
CA LYS A 25 -5.41 -16.45 -13.22
C LYS A 25 -4.39 -16.13 -14.31
N LEU A 26 -3.14 -16.59 -14.18
CA LEU A 26 -2.06 -16.31 -15.11
C LEU A 26 -1.81 -17.49 -16.03
N LYS A 27 -1.54 -17.21 -17.29
CA LYS A 27 -1.11 -18.21 -18.27
C LYS A 27 0.40 -18.44 -18.12
N LYS A 28 0.85 -19.70 -18.20
CA LYS A 28 2.27 -20.04 -17.96
C LYS A 28 3.23 -19.48 -19.02
N ASP A 29 2.74 -19.34 -20.24
CA ASP A 29 3.55 -18.85 -21.38
C ASP A 29 3.58 -17.32 -21.47
N GLN A 30 2.76 -16.65 -20.66
CA GLN A 30 2.66 -15.19 -20.67
C GLN A 30 3.84 -14.57 -19.91
N PRO A 31 4.51 -13.53 -20.48
CA PRO A 31 5.52 -12.77 -19.76
C PRO A 31 4.95 -12.12 -18.49
N ILE A 32 5.59 -12.34 -17.37
CA ILE A 32 5.21 -11.77 -16.08
C ILE A 32 6.26 -10.77 -15.65
N ALA A 33 5.90 -9.49 -15.60
CA ALA A 33 6.73 -8.45 -15.01
C ALA A 33 6.20 -8.11 -13.61
N MET A 34 7.07 -8.13 -12.62
CA MET A 34 6.69 -7.85 -11.24
C MET A 34 7.64 -6.88 -10.56
N PHE A 35 7.12 -6.19 -9.57
CA PHE A 35 7.90 -5.32 -8.70
C PHE A 35 7.31 -5.30 -7.29
N CYS A 36 8.12 -4.92 -6.34
CA CYS A 36 7.70 -4.55 -4.99
C CYS A 36 8.43 -3.28 -4.58
N THR A 37 8.32 -2.88 -3.33
CA THR A 37 8.96 -1.64 -2.83
C THR A 37 10.47 -1.63 -3.09
N GLY A 38 11.21 -2.66 -2.62
CA GLY A 38 12.67 -2.74 -2.73
C GLY A 38 13.21 -3.91 -3.56
N GLY A 39 12.36 -4.80 -4.10
CA GLY A 39 12.79 -5.97 -4.89
C GLY A 39 12.73 -7.29 -4.13
N ILE A 40 12.98 -7.34 -2.83
CA ILE A 40 13.16 -8.56 -2.01
C ILE A 40 11.99 -9.57 -2.13
N ARG A 41 10.75 -9.08 -2.15
CA ARG A 41 9.57 -9.95 -2.31
C ARG A 41 9.50 -10.57 -3.71
N CYS A 42 10.00 -9.85 -4.71
CA CYS A 42 10.03 -10.34 -6.09
C CYS A 42 11.03 -11.49 -6.26
N GLU A 43 12.16 -11.46 -5.57
CA GLU A 43 13.13 -12.57 -5.59
C GLU A 43 12.49 -13.89 -5.11
N LYS A 44 11.76 -13.84 -3.99
CA LYS A 44 11.02 -15.00 -3.49
C LYS A 44 9.90 -15.42 -4.44
N ALA A 45 9.20 -14.44 -5.03
CA ALA A 45 8.10 -14.68 -5.95
C ALA A 45 8.58 -15.31 -7.26
N SER A 46 9.74 -14.90 -7.83
CA SER A 46 10.25 -15.47 -9.06
C SER A 46 10.65 -16.94 -8.90
N VAL A 47 11.37 -17.28 -7.84
CA VAL A 47 11.69 -18.69 -7.53
C VAL A 47 10.42 -19.54 -7.40
N PHE A 48 9.38 -19.00 -6.77
CA PHE A 48 8.10 -19.69 -6.65
C PHE A 48 7.40 -19.88 -8.01
N LEU A 49 7.42 -18.85 -8.87
CA LEU A 49 6.86 -18.91 -10.22
C LEU A 49 7.60 -19.92 -11.09
N GLU A 50 8.93 -19.93 -11.07
CA GLU A 50 9.77 -20.89 -11.79
C GLU A 50 9.41 -22.33 -11.41
N LYS A 51 9.32 -22.62 -10.09
CA LYS A 51 8.88 -23.93 -9.58
C LYS A 51 7.45 -24.30 -10.00
N LYS A 52 6.60 -23.35 -10.38
CA LYS A 52 5.25 -23.56 -10.92
C LYS A 52 5.21 -23.65 -12.45
N GLY A 53 6.37 -23.59 -13.12
CA GLY A 53 6.52 -23.77 -14.56
C GLY A 53 6.29 -22.51 -15.40
N PHE A 54 6.37 -21.32 -14.79
CA PHE A 54 6.40 -20.06 -15.55
C PHE A 54 7.82 -19.81 -16.06
N LYS A 55 7.97 -19.45 -17.34
CA LYS A 55 9.28 -19.32 -18.00
C LYS A 55 9.75 -17.87 -18.15
N ASN A 56 8.84 -16.96 -18.44
CA ASN A 56 9.13 -15.57 -18.79
C ASN A 56 8.88 -14.64 -17.61
N ILE A 57 9.80 -14.61 -16.64
CA ILE A 57 9.66 -13.86 -15.40
C ILE A 57 10.64 -12.71 -15.36
N TYR A 58 10.16 -11.51 -15.17
CA TYR A 58 10.93 -10.28 -15.10
C TYR A 58 10.72 -9.55 -13.79
N GLN A 59 11.79 -8.98 -13.25
CA GLN A 59 11.76 -8.19 -12.02
C GLN A 59 12.26 -6.78 -12.27
N LEU A 60 11.62 -5.80 -11.65
CA LEU A 60 12.13 -4.44 -11.65
C LEU A 60 13.32 -4.32 -10.68
N LYS A 61 14.53 -4.13 -11.19
CA LYS A 61 15.77 -4.07 -10.41
C LYS A 61 15.71 -2.96 -9.35
N GLY A 62 15.86 -3.34 -8.08
CA GLY A 62 15.78 -2.44 -6.94
C GLY A 62 14.36 -1.95 -6.61
N GLY A 63 13.34 -2.59 -7.22
CA GLY A 63 11.94 -2.30 -6.98
C GLY A 63 11.48 -0.93 -7.45
N ILE A 64 10.25 -0.57 -7.08
CA ILE A 64 9.62 0.69 -7.52
C ILE A 64 10.30 1.93 -6.93
N LEU A 65 10.91 1.82 -5.75
CA LEU A 65 11.62 2.97 -5.16
C LEU A 65 12.83 3.37 -6.00
N ASN A 66 13.61 2.40 -6.48
CA ASN A 66 14.74 2.67 -7.35
C ASN A 66 14.28 3.28 -8.69
N TYR A 67 13.18 2.79 -9.25
CA TYR A 67 12.58 3.36 -10.45
C TYR A 67 12.16 4.82 -10.25
N LEU A 68 11.40 5.12 -9.19
CA LEU A 68 10.92 6.48 -8.88
C LEU A 68 12.06 7.45 -8.56
N LYS A 69 13.19 6.93 -8.04
CA LYS A 69 14.40 7.73 -7.79
C LYS A 69 15.15 8.06 -9.07
N LYS A 70 15.34 7.09 -9.96
CA LYS A 70 16.21 7.23 -11.14
C LYS A 70 15.52 7.82 -12.36
N ILE A 71 14.25 7.48 -12.57
CA ILE A 71 13.53 7.90 -13.77
C ILE A 71 12.84 9.24 -13.52
N LYS A 72 13.22 10.25 -14.31
CA LYS A 72 12.56 11.56 -14.26
C LYS A 72 11.08 11.44 -14.64
N GLN A 73 10.23 12.24 -14.02
CA GLN A 73 8.77 12.18 -14.19
C GLN A 73 8.33 12.22 -15.67
N LYS A 74 8.99 13.06 -16.49
CA LYS A 74 8.70 13.20 -17.93
C LYS A 74 8.91 11.90 -18.72
N ASN A 75 9.83 11.05 -18.30
CA ASN A 75 10.18 9.80 -18.97
C ASN A 75 9.54 8.58 -18.30
N SER A 76 8.73 8.78 -17.28
CA SER A 76 8.17 7.71 -16.48
C SER A 76 6.86 7.19 -17.05
N LEU A 77 6.73 5.86 -17.10
CA LEU A 77 5.47 5.17 -17.38
C LEU A 77 4.57 5.07 -16.14
N TRP A 78 5.10 5.39 -14.95
CA TRP A 78 4.33 5.39 -13.71
C TRP A 78 3.48 6.66 -13.61
N LYS A 79 2.17 6.49 -13.40
CA LYS A 79 1.23 7.59 -13.16
C LYS A 79 0.67 7.52 -11.75
N GLY A 80 0.63 8.66 -11.06
CA GLY A 80 0.09 8.76 -9.70
C GLY A 80 1.12 8.47 -8.61
N GLU A 81 0.64 8.12 -7.43
CA GLU A 81 1.44 7.85 -6.24
C GLU A 81 1.64 6.36 -6.02
N CYS A 82 2.79 5.96 -5.51
CA CYS A 82 3.10 4.58 -5.18
C CYS A 82 2.93 4.35 -3.68
N PHE A 83 2.10 3.38 -3.29
CA PHE A 83 1.97 2.97 -1.91
C PHE A 83 3.25 2.29 -1.41
N VAL A 84 3.68 2.67 -0.21
CA VAL A 84 4.80 2.06 0.51
C VAL A 84 4.35 1.64 1.92
N PHE A 85 4.98 0.59 2.45
CA PHE A 85 4.59 0.02 3.75
C PHE A 85 5.31 0.70 4.92
N ASP A 86 5.60 1.99 4.78
CA ASP A 86 6.19 2.80 5.85
C ASP A 86 5.31 4.03 6.15
N ASN A 87 5.76 4.90 7.04
CA ASN A 87 4.98 6.06 7.48
C ASN A 87 4.73 7.10 6.40
N ARG A 88 5.49 7.08 5.30
CA ARG A 88 5.27 7.99 4.17
C ARG A 88 4.00 7.68 3.41
N VAL A 89 3.44 6.48 3.62
CA VAL A 89 2.20 5.95 3.02
C VAL A 89 2.26 5.86 1.51
N THR A 90 2.52 6.96 0.82
CA THR A 90 2.70 7.01 -0.64
C THR A 90 3.87 7.90 -1.03
N LEU A 91 4.48 7.57 -2.16
CA LEU A 91 5.59 8.32 -2.75
C LEU A 91 5.30 8.69 -4.20
N LYS A 92 5.81 9.85 -4.60
CA LYS A 92 5.88 10.36 -5.96
C LYS A 92 7.29 10.20 -6.53
N HIS A 93 7.50 10.61 -7.77
CA HIS A 93 8.83 10.71 -8.37
C HIS A 93 9.77 11.55 -7.52
N GLY A 94 11.06 11.18 -7.50
CA GLY A 94 12.04 11.80 -6.61
C GLY A 94 11.89 11.37 -5.15
N LEU A 95 11.07 10.35 -4.86
CA LEU A 95 10.77 9.85 -3.51
C LEU A 95 10.10 10.89 -2.59
N VAL A 96 9.46 11.89 -3.19
CA VAL A 96 8.70 12.90 -2.45
C VAL A 96 7.46 12.24 -1.85
N GLN A 97 7.15 12.57 -0.59
CA GLN A 97 5.96 12.07 0.09
C GLN A 97 4.68 12.47 -0.66
N GLY A 98 3.77 11.53 -0.79
CA GLY A 98 2.48 11.72 -1.44
C GLY A 98 1.42 12.34 -0.53
N THR A 99 0.19 12.33 -1.02
CA THR A 99 -0.95 13.02 -0.39
C THR A 99 -1.87 12.07 0.40
N TYR A 100 -1.64 10.76 0.32
CA TYR A 100 -2.45 9.77 1.01
C TYR A 100 -2.07 9.65 2.48
N SER A 101 -3.05 9.25 3.28
CA SER A 101 -2.89 8.90 4.70
C SER A 101 -3.37 7.47 4.94
N ILE A 102 -3.06 6.90 6.10
CA ILE A 102 -3.55 5.57 6.49
C ILE A 102 -4.86 5.70 7.26
N CYS A 103 -5.86 4.91 6.89
CA CYS A 103 -7.08 4.78 7.68
C CYS A 103 -6.77 4.13 9.04
N GLY A 104 -7.21 4.75 10.14
CA GLY A 104 -7.00 4.22 11.49
C GLY A 104 -7.70 2.88 11.75
N GLY A 105 -8.79 2.59 11.05
CA GLY A 105 -9.54 1.33 11.17
C GLY A 105 -8.96 0.18 10.37
N CYS A 106 -8.94 0.29 9.04
CA CYS A 106 -8.56 -0.81 8.15
C CYS A 106 -7.11 -0.78 7.65
N ARG A 107 -6.35 0.25 8.01
CA ARG A 107 -4.95 0.45 7.58
C ARG A 107 -4.74 0.61 6.06
N GLN A 108 -5.81 0.82 5.31
CA GLN A 108 -5.72 1.11 3.88
C GLN A 108 -5.38 2.60 3.64
N PRO A 109 -4.69 2.91 2.53
CA PRO A 109 -4.46 4.29 2.15
C PRO A 109 -5.78 4.97 1.80
N ILE A 110 -5.94 6.20 2.24
CA ILE A 110 -7.09 7.06 1.98
C ILE A 110 -6.65 8.38 1.37
N SER A 111 -7.38 8.80 0.35
CA SER A 111 -7.15 10.06 -0.33
C SER A 111 -7.79 11.24 0.43
N THR A 112 -7.44 12.45 0.04
CA THR A 112 -8.10 13.67 0.52
C THR A 112 -9.61 13.66 0.20
N LYS A 113 -10.01 13.05 -0.93
CA LYS A 113 -11.42 12.87 -1.29
C LYS A 113 -12.14 11.94 -0.33
N ASP A 114 -11.51 10.83 0.06
CA ASP A 114 -12.09 9.89 1.03
C ASP A 114 -12.30 10.53 2.39
N LYS A 115 -11.38 11.42 2.82
CA LYS A 115 -11.51 12.17 4.08
C LYS A 115 -12.67 13.16 4.09
N LYS A 116 -13.09 13.66 2.93
CA LYS A 116 -14.26 14.57 2.81
C LYS A 116 -15.59 13.81 2.80
N SER A 117 -15.57 12.49 2.73
CA SER A 117 -16.78 11.67 2.71
C SER A 117 -17.45 11.65 4.08
N LYS A 118 -18.80 11.69 4.11
CA LYS A 118 -19.62 11.47 5.32
C LYS A 118 -19.35 10.10 5.98
N ARG A 119 -18.74 9.17 5.26
CA ARG A 119 -18.38 7.82 5.74
C ARG A 119 -16.99 7.77 6.40
N TYR A 120 -16.30 8.89 6.46
CA TYR A 120 -15.00 9.01 7.10
C TYR A 120 -15.14 9.50 8.52
N GLU A 121 -14.52 8.78 9.45
CA GLU A 121 -14.35 9.19 10.85
C GLU A 121 -12.86 9.02 11.19
N GLU A 122 -12.21 10.10 11.58
CA GLU A 122 -10.78 10.12 11.84
C GLU A 122 -10.37 9.07 12.88
N GLY A 123 -9.36 8.29 12.55
CA GLY A 123 -8.89 7.23 13.45
C GLY A 123 -9.79 5.99 13.52
N VAL A 124 -11.00 6.02 12.97
CA VAL A 124 -12.03 5.00 13.14
C VAL A 124 -12.40 4.30 11.83
N THR A 125 -12.93 5.04 10.84
CA THR A 125 -13.45 4.45 9.61
C THR A 125 -13.05 5.23 8.36
N CYS A 126 -13.15 4.58 7.21
CA CYS A 126 -13.12 5.21 5.90
C CYS A 126 -14.22 4.60 5.01
N PRO A 127 -14.50 5.18 3.81
CA PRO A 127 -15.52 4.67 2.91
C PRO A 127 -15.39 3.17 2.57
N ASN A 128 -14.16 2.64 2.60
CA ASN A 128 -13.88 1.23 2.26
C ASN A 128 -14.13 0.25 3.41
N CYS A 129 -14.20 0.70 4.66
CA CYS A 129 -14.27 -0.19 5.82
C CYS A 129 -15.46 0.05 6.75
N ILE A 130 -16.20 1.12 6.58
CA ILE A 130 -17.30 1.47 7.50
C ILE A 130 -18.34 0.36 7.65
N ASP A 131 -18.65 -0.35 6.56
CA ASP A 131 -19.65 -1.44 6.57
C ASP A 131 -19.05 -2.79 7.03
N LYS A 132 -17.71 -2.89 7.05
CA LYS A 132 -17.00 -4.12 7.42
C LYS A 132 -16.63 -4.19 8.89
N LEU A 133 -16.65 -3.05 9.58
CA LEU A 133 -16.28 -2.95 10.99
C LEU A 133 -17.50 -3.12 11.89
N SER A 134 -17.38 -3.97 12.90
CA SER A 134 -18.41 -4.16 13.93
C SER A 134 -18.56 -2.91 14.81
N LYS A 135 -19.70 -2.79 15.49
CA LYS A 135 -19.94 -1.72 16.47
C LYS A 135 -18.85 -1.68 17.55
N ASN A 136 -18.45 -2.85 18.07
CA ASN A 136 -17.41 -2.96 19.08
C ASN A 136 -16.03 -2.52 18.57
N GLN A 137 -15.68 -2.85 17.32
CA GLN A 137 -14.44 -2.37 16.72
C GLN A 137 -14.43 -0.84 16.57
N LYS A 138 -15.50 -0.25 16.09
CA LYS A 138 -15.64 1.21 15.98
C LYS A 138 -15.53 1.89 17.35
N SER A 139 -16.20 1.36 18.39
CA SER A 139 -16.10 1.88 19.76
C SER A 139 -14.64 1.86 20.27
N ARG A 140 -13.94 0.74 20.13
CA ARG A 140 -12.51 0.64 20.53
C ARG A 140 -11.62 1.63 19.76
N PHE A 141 -11.87 1.83 18.46
CA PHE A 141 -11.11 2.80 17.68
C PHE A 141 -11.38 4.24 18.10
N ARG A 142 -12.63 4.58 18.49
CA ARG A 142 -12.99 5.90 19.06
C ARG A 142 -12.28 6.14 20.38
N MET A 143 -12.26 5.14 21.28
CA MET A 143 -11.53 5.25 22.55
C MET A 143 -10.04 5.50 22.31
N ARG A 144 -9.40 4.75 21.41
CA ARG A 144 -8.00 4.97 21.03
C ARG A 144 -7.79 6.39 20.47
N GLN A 145 -8.65 6.85 19.58
CA GLN A 145 -8.55 8.19 19.00
C GLN A 145 -8.69 9.28 20.04
N SER A 146 -9.63 9.13 20.97
CA SER A 146 -9.79 10.04 22.12
C SER A 146 -8.53 10.11 22.98
N GLN A 147 -7.87 8.98 23.27
CA GLN A 147 -6.60 8.96 23.98
C GLN A 147 -5.50 9.69 23.23
N ILE A 148 -5.42 9.52 21.90
CA ILE A 148 -4.45 10.23 21.04
C ILE A 148 -4.69 11.74 21.12
N TYR A 149 -5.93 12.21 21.05
CA TYR A 149 -6.26 13.61 21.17
C TYR A 149 -5.91 14.19 22.55
N LYS A 150 -6.25 13.49 23.63
CA LYS A 150 -5.88 13.90 25.00
C LYS A 150 -4.36 14.01 25.17
N ALA A 151 -3.60 13.02 24.68
CA ALA A 151 -2.16 13.06 24.74
C ALA A 151 -1.59 14.26 23.95
N LYS A 152 -2.12 14.53 22.76
CA LYS A 152 -1.72 15.68 21.94
C LYS A 152 -2.01 17.01 22.62
N GLN A 153 -3.18 17.18 23.24
CA GLN A 153 -3.56 18.39 23.99
C GLN A 153 -2.67 18.64 25.21
N SER A 154 -2.25 17.58 25.90
CA SER A 154 -1.35 17.67 27.06
C SER A 154 0.14 17.76 26.69
N GLY A 155 0.47 17.90 25.39
CA GLY A 155 1.86 17.93 24.93
C GLY A 155 2.61 16.61 25.10
N LYS A 156 1.93 15.53 25.50
CA LYS A 156 2.50 14.20 25.69
C LYS A 156 2.40 13.40 24.43
N LYS A 157 3.41 12.55 24.18
CA LYS A 157 3.34 11.56 23.08
C LYS A 157 2.42 10.42 23.48
N TYR A 158 1.59 9.99 22.55
CA TYR A 158 0.82 8.76 22.75
C TYR A 158 1.78 7.54 22.74
N ILE A 159 1.69 6.68 23.74
CA ILE A 159 2.65 5.59 24.04
C ILE A 159 2.92 4.68 22.83
N PHE A 160 1.93 4.47 21.96
CA PHE A 160 2.05 3.64 20.76
C PHE A 160 2.34 4.43 19.48
N GLN A 161 2.63 5.71 19.58
CA GLN A 161 3.03 6.52 18.43
C GLN A 161 4.52 6.29 18.20
N LYS A 162 4.84 5.39 17.26
CA LYS A 162 6.22 5.19 16.83
C LYS A 162 6.73 6.47 16.18
N GLU A 163 7.78 7.04 16.74
CA GLU A 163 8.58 8.04 16.04
C GLU A 163 9.42 7.31 14.99
N PHE A 164 9.29 7.76 13.78
CA PHE A 164 10.21 7.37 12.72
C PHE A 164 11.07 8.60 12.46
N LYS A 165 12.30 8.53 12.92
CA LYS A 165 13.36 9.46 12.54
C LYS A 165 13.77 9.25 11.09
#